data_f44dfb4755fb69f91a1641588bdfe866
#
_entry.id   f44dfb4755fb69f91a1641588bdfe866
#
_cell.length_a   1.000
_cell.length_b   1.000
_cell.length_c   1.000
_cell.angle_alpha   90.00
_cell.angle_beta   90.00
_cell.angle_gamma   90.00
#
_symmetry.space_group_name_H-M   'P 1'
#
loop_
_entity.id
_entity.type
_entity.pdbx_description
1 polymer ?
#
loop_
_entity_poly.entity_id
_entity_poly.type
_entity_poly.pdbx_seq_one_letter_code
_entity_poly.pdbx_strand_id
1 'polypeptide(L)'
;MDDIRALSRIIGKDFELEEDLSDELIREKMIHAFSWLLDNDISRMMNILYRADVDEERLKSLLVGRSQLPSAEVIADEYISRQKQKVETWKKYST
;
A
#
# COMPACT_ATOMS: atom_id res chain seq x y z
N MET A 1 0.53 -13.12 -16.98
CA MET A 1 -0.36 -12.24 -16.22
C MET A 1 0.38 -10.97 -15.87
N ASP A 2 -0.27 -9.85 -16.05
CA ASP A 2 0.33 -8.55 -15.78
C ASP A 2 0.40 -8.30 -14.27
N ASP A 3 1.60 -8.03 -13.75
CA ASP A 3 1.81 -7.78 -12.32
C ASP A 3 1.06 -6.55 -11.84
N ILE A 4 0.92 -5.54 -12.69
CA ILE A 4 0.18 -4.33 -12.40
C ILE A 4 -1.30 -4.63 -12.19
N ARG A 5 -1.89 -5.50 -13.00
CA ARG A 5 -3.28 -5.92 -12.82
C ARG A 5 -3.49 -6.68 -11.53
N ALA A 6 -2.57 -7.59 -11.20
CA ALA A 6 -2.64 -8.34 -9.96
C ALA A 6 -2.52 -7.41 -8.75
N LEU A 7 -1.62 -6.44 -8.82
CA LEU A 7 -1.44 -5.43 -7.78
C LEU A 7 -2.72 -4.59 -7.62
N SER A 8 -3.30 -4.12 -8.72
CA SER A 8 -4.54 -3.33 -8.69
C SER A 8 -5.69 -4.11 -8.07
N ARG A 9 -5.80 -5.40 -8.34
CA ARG A 9 -6.84 -6.26 -7.75
C ARG A 9 -6.69 -6.40 -6.24
N ILE A 10 -5.47 -6.59 -5.77
CA ILE A 10 -5.21 -6.70 -4.33
C ILE A 10 -5.56 -5.38 -3.64
N ILE A 11 -5.07 -4.28 -4.16
CA ILE A 11 -5.32 -2.95 -3.60
C ILE A 11 -6.81 -2.61 -3.69
N GLY A 12 -7.48 -3.05 -4.75
CA GLY A 12 -8.90 -2.82 -4.96
C GLY A 12 -9.82 -3.39 -3.88
N LYS A 13 -9.33 -4.29 -3.04
CA LYS A 13 -10.08 -4.78 -1.88
C LYS A 13 -10.21 -3.71 -0.79
N ASP A 14 -9.23 -2.83 -0.72
CA ASP A 14 -9.19 -1.78 0.31
C ASP A 14 -9.54 -0.41 -0.28
N PHE A 15 -9.22 -0.18 -1.54
CA PHE A 15 -9.41 1.09 -2.23
C PHE A 15 -9.99 0.85 -3.62
N GLU A 16 -10.84 1.77 -4.08
CA GLU A 16 -11.30 1.71 -5.46
C GLU A 16 -10.20 2.18 -6.40
N LEU A 17 -9.77 1.28 -7.28
CA LEU A 17 -8.80 1.61 -8.31
C LEU A 17 -9.32 1.16 -9.67
N GLU A 18 -9.05 1.97 -10.67
CA GLU A 18 -9.27 1.59 -12.05
C GLU A 18 -8.25 0.52 -12.45
N GLU A 19 -8.63 -0.34 -13.37
CA GLU A 19 -7.70 -1.31 -13.95
C GLU A 19 -6.68 -0.58 -14.85
N ASP A 20 -5.54 -1.22 -15.05
CA ASP A 20 -4.49 -0.74 -15.97
C ASP A 20 -3.80 0.57 -15.58
N LEU A 21 -3.75 0.88 -14.29
CA LEU A 21 -2.96 2.00 -13.81
C LEU A 21 -1.46 1.66 -13.81
N SER A 22 -0.64 2.63 -14.15
CA SER A 22 0.82 2.48 -14.01
C SER A 22 1.22 2.45 -12.52
N ASP A 23 2.42 1.95 -12.23
CA ASP A 23 2.97 1.96 -10.87
C ASP A 23 2.98 3.37 -10.29
N GLU A 24 3.35 4.36 -11.08
CA GLU A 24 3.40 5.76 -10.64
C GLU A 24 2.02 6.27 -10.24
N LEU A 25 1.00 5.97 -11.03
CA LEU A 25 -0.36 6.39 -10.73
C LEU A 25 -0.93 5.67 -9.51
N ILE A 26 -0.63 4.39 -9.33
CA ILE A 26 -1.00 3.64 -8.14
C ILE A 26 -0.38 4.31 -6.91
N ARG A 27 0.91 4.63 -6.97
CA ARG A 27 1.60 5.29 -5.87
C ARG A 27 0.96 6.63 -5.53
N GLU A 28 0.70 7.47 -6.51
CA GLU A 28 0.05 8.76 -6.30
C GLU A 28 -1.32 8.62 -5.65
N LYS A 29 -2.13 7.69 -6.13
CA LYS A 29 -3.45 7.45 -5.55
C LYS A 29 -3.36 6.95 -4.12
N MET A 30 -2.40 6.10 -3.81
CA MET A 30 -2.21 5.60 -2.45
C MET A 30 -1.72 6.70 -1.52
N ILE A 31 -0.81 7.56 -1.97
CA ILE A 31 -0.35 8.70 -1.18
C ILE A 31 -1.54 9.61 -0.84
N HIS A 32 -2.38 9.92 -1.82
CA HIS A 32 -3.59 10.72 -1.60
C HIS A 32 -4.53 10.06 -0.61
N ALA A 33 -4.79 8.77 -0.78
CA ALA A 33 -5.70 8.03 0.10
C ALA A 33 -5.20 7.99 1.54
N PHE A 34 -3.92 7.67 1.74
CA PHE A 34 -3.35 7.63 3.08
C PHE A 34 -3.22 9.01 3.71
N SER A 35 -2.95 10.05 2.91
CA SER A 35 -2.95 11.41 3.40
C SER A 35 -4.32 11.80 3.95
N TRP A 36 -5.38 11.49 3.21
CA TRP A 36 -6.75 11.73 3.65
C TRP A 36 -7.08 10.96 4.92
N LEU A 37 -6.68 9.68 4.98
CA LEU A 37 -6.94 8.85 6.16
C LEU A 37 -6.20 9.32 7.39
N LEU A 38 -4.96 9.78 7.23
CA LEU A 38 -4.20 10.36 8.34
C LEU A 38 -4.90 11.57 8.94
N ASP A 39 -5.51 12.40 8.10
CA ASP A 39 -6.18 13.62 8.54
C ASP A 39 -7.59 13.37 9.06
N ASN A 40 -8.29 12.35 8.56
CA ASN A 40 -9.72 12.20 8.78
C ASN A 40 -10.14 10.91 9.46
N ASP A 41 -9.40 9.80 9.28
CA ASP A 41 -9.82 8.49 9.81
C ASP A 41 -8.63 7.55 10.03
N ILE A 42 -7.89 7.85 11.06
CA ILE A 42 -6.70 7.08 11.41
C ILE A 42 -7.03 5.62 11.75
N SER A 43 -8.18 5.39 12.39
CA SER A 43 -8.61 4.04 12.76
C SER A 43 -8.81 3.17 11.52
N ARG A 44 -9.43 3.73 10.50
CA ARG A 44 -9.62 3.02 9.22
C ARG A 44 -8.29 2.72 8.56
N MET A 45 -7.37 3.68 8.59
CA MET A 45 -6.02 3.48 8.06
C MET A 45 -5.32 2.31 8.75
N MET A 46 -5.35 2.28 10.08
CA MET A 46 -4.73 1.21 10.84
C MET A 46 -5.36 -0.16 10.52
N ASN A 47 -6.67 -0.21 10.35
CA ASN A 47 -7.36 -1.43 9.96
C ASN A 47 -6.94 -1.93 8.58
N ILE A 48 -6.79 -1.01 7.63
CA ILE A 48 -6.32 -1.34 6.29
C ILE A 48 -4.91 -1.91 6.33
N LEU A 49 -4.01 -1.25 7.05
CA LEU A 49 -2.62 -1.70 7.18
C LEU A 49 -2.52 -3.05 7.89
N TYR A 50 -3.34 -3.24 8.91
CA TYR A 50 -3.39 -4.50 9.64
C TYR A 50 -3.85 -5.65 8.73
N ARG A 51 -4.93 -5.45 7.99
CA ARG A 51 -5.45 -6.47 7.05
C ARG A 51 -4.50 -6.72 5.89
N ALA A 52 -3.78 -5.70 5.47
CA ALA A 52 -2.78 -5.82 4.41
C ALA A 52 -1.50 -6.49 4.89
N ASP A 53 -1.39 -6.74 6.19
CA ASP A 53 -0.24 -7.43 6.79
C ASP A 53 1.06 -6.64 6.64
N VAL A 54 0.96 -5.32 6.77
CA VAL A 54 2.12 -4.43 6.78
C VAL A 54 2.83 -4.55 8.13
N ASP A 55 4.17 -4.65 8.10
CA ASP A 55 4.96 -4.78 9.31
C ASP A 55 4.90 -3.49 10.14
N GLU A 56 4.26 -3.56 11.31
CA GLU A 56 4.08 -2.42 12.21
C GLU A 56 5.40 -1.89 12.75
N GLU A 57 6.33 -2.78 13.11
CA GLU A 57 7.62 -2.38 13.65
C GLU A 57 8.43 -1.57 12.65
N ARG A 58 8.47 -2.07 11.42
CA ARG A 58 9.15 -1.38 10.34
C ARG A 58 8.51 -0.03 10.05
N LEU A 59 7.18 0.01 10.01
CA LEU A 59 6.44 1.24 9.76
C LEU A 59 6.71 2.28 10.85
N LYS A 60 6.67 1.88 12.10
CA LYS A 60 6.98 2.76 13.23
C LYS A 60 8.40 3.30 13.13
N SER A 61 9.36 2.45 12.82
CA SER A 61 10.75 2.88 12.65
C SER A 61 10.91 3.94 11.57
N LEU A 62 10.24 3.75 10.46
CA LEU A 62 10.30 4.70 9.35
C LEU A 62 9.63 6.03 9.67
N LEU A 63 8.51 6.00 10.40
CA LEU A 63 7.77 7.21 10.75
C LEU A 63 8.44 8.02 11.85
N VAL A 64 9.03 7.34 12.85
CA VAL A 64 9.61 8.02 14.01
C VAL A 64 10.95 8.62 13.73
N GLY A 65 11.69 8.00 12.87
CA GLY A 65 13.06 8.32 13.05
C GLY A 65 13.76 9.14 12.00
N ARG A 66 13.64 8.83 10.78
CA ARG A 66 14.67 9.30 9.86
C ARG A 66 14.25 9.50 8.43
N SER A 67 13.01 9.21 8.12
CA SER A 67 12.52 9.47 6.78
C SER A 67 12.30 10.96 6.62
N GLN A 68 12.85 11.54 5.58
CA GLN A 68 12.58 12.91 5.22
C GLN A 68 11.33 13.05 4.37
N LEU A 69 10.72 11.92 4.04
CA LEU A 69 9.49 11.90 3.25
C LEU A 69 8.27 12.17 4.13
N PRO A 70 7.22 12.79 3.58
CA PRO A 70 5.95 12.91 4.29
C PRO A 70 5.42 11.55 4.73
N SER A 71 4.73 11.50 5.87
CA SER A 71 4.22 10.26 6.44
C SER A 71 3.34 9.47 5.47
N ALA A 72 2.50 10.16 4.70
CA ALA A 72 1.63 9.48 3.73
C ALA A 72 2.43 8.76 2.65
N GLU A 73 3.54 9.32 2.21
CA GLU A 73 4.40 8.67 1.21
C GLU A 73 5.05 7.41 1.79
N VAL A 74 5.55 7.48 3.02
CA VAL A 74 6.15 6.33 3.71
C VAL A 74 5.13 5.20 3.84
N ILE A 75 3.94 5.53 4.31
CA ILE A 75 2.86 4.55 4.50
C ILE A 75 2.46 3.94 3.16
N ALA A 76 2.28 4.75 2.13
CA ALA A 76 1.90 4.29 0.79
C ALA A 76 2.96 3.33 0.23
N ASP A 77 4.23 3.69 0.35
CA ASP A 77 5.31 2.86 -0.17
C ASP A 77 5.40 1.51 0.55
N GLU A 78 5.24 1.49 1.87
CA GLU A 78 5.23 0.24 2.64
C GLU A 78 4.01 -0.62 2.29
N TYR A 79 2.85 -0.02 2.16
CA TYR A 79 1.63 -0.72 1.76
C TYR A 79 1.80 -1.37 0.37
N ILE A 80 2.25 -0.59 -0.61
CA ILE A 80 2.44 -1.07 -1.98
C ILE A 80 3.50 -2.19 -2.02
N SER A 81 4.60 -1.99 -1.32
CA SER A 81 5.68 -2.98 -1.23
C SER A 81 5.15 -4.32 -0.71
N ARG A 82 4.32 -4.30 0.32
CA ARG A 82 3.72 -5.51 0.87
C ARG A 82 2.77 -6.18 -0.12
N GLN A 83 1.97 -5.39 -0.84
CA GLN A 83 1.07 -5.94 -1.86
C GLN A 83 1.85 -6.58 -3.01
N LYS A 84 2.95 -5.97 -3.41
CA LYS A 84 3.84 -6.55 -4.44
C LYS A 84 4.45 -7.88 -3.98
N GLN A 85 4.83 -8.00 -2.72
CA GLN A 85 5.30 -9.26 -2.15
C GLN A 85 4.23 -10.35 -2.24
N LYS A 86 2.98 -10.00 -1.98
CA LYS A 86 1.86 -10.96 -2.11
C LYS A 86 1.69 -11.43 -3.55
N VAL A 87 1.80 -10.52 -4.51
CA VAL A 87 1.73 -10.87 -5.93
C VAL A 87 2.85 -11.84 -6.30
N GLU A 88 4.06 -11.58 -5.85
CA GLU A 88 5.21 -12.47 -6.10
C GLU A 88 4.98 -13.86 -5.51
N THR A 89 4.44 -13.93 -4.30
CA THR A 89 4.11 -15.19 -3.64
C THR A 89 3.07 -15.98 -4.46
N TRP A 90 2.04 -15.31 -4.91
CA TRP A 90 1.00 -15.95 -5.75
C TRP A 90 1.58 -16.53 -7.02
N LYS A 91 2.49 -15.81 -7.67
CA LYS A 91 3.15 -16.30 -8.88
C LYS A 91 3.93 -17.59 -8.63
N LYS A 92 4.61 -17.67 -7.49
CA LYS A 92 5.38 -18.86 -7.13
C LYS A 92 4.48 -20.08 -6.93
N TYR A 93 3.29 -19.88 -6.40
CA TYR A 93 2.40 -21.00 -6.07
C TYR A 93 1.35 -21.32 -7.12
N SER A 94 1.24 -20.53 -8.17
CA SER A 94 0.21 -20.71 -9.19
C SER A 94 0.71 -21.34 -10.49
N THR A 95 1.93 -21.81 -10.51
CA THR A 95 2.48 -22.52 -11.68
C THR A 95 2.30 -24.03 -11.58
#